data_ff28f4cf0b16479dbd4801d1870fd47a
#
_entry.id   ff28f4cf0b16479dbd4801d1870fd47a
#
_cell.length_a   1.000
_cell.length_b   1.000
_cell.length_c   1.000
_cell.angle_alpha   90.00
_cell.angle_beta   90.00
_cell.angle_gamma   90.00
#
_symmetry.space_group_name_H-M   'P 1'
#
loop_
_entity.id
_entity.type
_entity.pdbx_description
1 polymer ?
#
loop_
_entity_poly.entity_id
_entity_poly.type
_entity_poly.pdbx_seq_one_letter_code
_entity_poly.pdbx_strand_id
1 'polypeptide(L)'
;MRPVLGAQNPRVAELRRLIGRRSSRSGDIVIEGPRTVGEALDAGCQPSVVIVPEHAEDDAAVVAVERRLPASVEFLLVRDHVFERLAPSTTPQPMLAIVARPAASLPAAPSVVLVLAGVSDPGNLGTLVRAADAVAADAVVVVGG
;
A
#
# COMPACT_ATOMS: atom_id res chain seq x y z
N MET A 1 -6.70 -24.82 6.23
CA MET A 1 -5.89 -24.46 5.04
C MET A 1 -6.68 -23.47 4.21
N ARG A 2 -6.15 -22.31 3.94
CA ARG A 2 -6.80 -21.31 3.08
C ARG A 2 -6.68 -21.69 1.61
N PRO A 3 -7.70 -21.39 0.77
CA PRO A 3 -7.60 -21.63 -0.66
C PRO A 3 -6.56 -20.72 -1.29
N VAL A 4 -5.67 -21.27 -2.12
CA VAL A 4 -4.68 -20.51 -2.91
C VAL A 4 -5.27 -20.21 -4.27
N LEU A 5 -5.43 -18.94 -4.61
CA LEU A 5 -6.07 -18.48 -5.84
C LEU A 5 -5.10 -18.57 -7.03
N GLY A 6 -5.54 -19.21 -8.10
CA GLY A 6 -4.82 -19.27 -9.37
C GLY A 6 -5.23 -18.18 -10.36
N ALA A 7 -4.50 -18.08 -11.47
CA ALA A 7 -4.68 -17.04 -12.48
C ALA A 7 -6.09 -16.96 -13.11
N GLN A 8 -6.82 -18.07 -13.13
CA GLN A 8 -8.17 -18.18 -13.70
C GLN A 8 -9.28 -17.75 -12.71
N ASN A 9 -8.93 -17.48 -11.44
CA ASN A 9 -9.91 -17.09 -10.45
C ASN A 9 -10.48 -15.69 -10.78
N PRO A 10 -11.82 -15.52 -10.80
CA PRO A 10 -12.45 -14.23 -11.09
C PRO A 10 -11.98 -13.09 -10.16
N ARG A 11 -11.71 -13.42 -8.89
CA ARG A 11 -11.20 -12.45 -7.91
C ARG A 11 -9.82 -11.92 -8.30
N VAL A 12 -8.95 -12.76 -8.85
CA VAL A 12 -7.63 -12.34 -9.36
C VAL A 12 -7.77 -11.37 -10.52
N ALA A 13 -8.72 -11.60 -11.42
CA ALA A 13 -8.99 -10.68 -12.53
C ALA A 13 -9.51 -9.32 -12.04
N GLU A 14 -10.31 -9.30 -10.99
CA GLU A 14 -10.77 -8.08 -10.33
C GLU A 14 -9.63 -7.32 -9.66
N LEU A 15 -8.79 -8.01 -8.88
CA LEU A 15 -7.61 -7.44 -8.23
C LEU A 15 -6.66 -6.81 -9.25
N ARG A 16 -6.41 -7.48 -10.37
CA ARG A 16 -5.60 -6.94 -11.46
C ARG A 16 -6.15 -5.63 -11.99
N ARG A 17 -7.48 -5.51 -12.12
CA ARG A 17 -8.13 -4.27 -12.54
C ARG A 17 -8.01 -3.17 -11.49
N LEU A 18 -8.17 -3.49 -10.21
CA LEU A 18 -8.03 -2.55 -9.12
C LEU A 18 -6.59 -2.00 -9.01
N ILE A 19 -5.61 -2.91 -9.03
CA ILE A 19 -4.18 -2.55 -8.96
C ILE A 19 -3.73 -1.80 -10.23
N GLY A 20 -4.19 -2.22 -11.41
CA GLY A 20 -3.84 -1.59 -12.68
C GLY A 20 -4.48 -0.22 -12.92
N ARG A 21 -5.58 0.09 -12.27
CA ARG A 21 -6.22 1.41 -12.29
C ARG A 21 -5.48 2.45 -11.43
N ARG A 22 -4.19 2.20 -11.21
CA ARG A 22 -3.31 3.12 -10.49
C ARG A 22 -3.75 4.56 -10.72
N SER A 23 -4.25 5.14 -9.71
CA SER A 23 -4.13 6.58 -9.56
C SER A 23 -5.34 7.48 -9.72
N SER A 24 -6.39 7.21 -10.47
CA SER A 24 -7.10 8.45 -10.74
C SER A 24 -8.55 8.59 -10.31
N ARG A 25 -9.25 7.52 -9.94
CA ARG A 25 -10.69 7.69 -9.69
C ARG A 25 -11.32 6.89 -8.54
N SER A 26 -10.68 5.81 -8.07
CA SER A 26 -11.23 5.04 -6.93
C SER A 26 -10.82 5.57 -5.56
N GLY A 27 -9.80 6.41 -5.52
CA GLY A 27 -9.22 6.85 -4.25
C GLY A 27 -8.39 5.79 -3.52
N ASP A 28 -8.25 4.60 -4.08
CA ASP A 28 -7.47 3.53 -3.46
C ASP A 28 -6.01 3.58 -3.87
N ILE A 29 -5.14 3.19 -2.96
CA ILE A 29 -3.71 3.03 -3.18
C ILE A 29 -3.28 1.59 -2.90
N VAL A 30 -2.26 1.15 -3.61
CA VAL A 30 -1.63 -0.15 -3.37
C VAL A 30 -0.33 0.08 -2.64
N ILE A 31 -0.16 -0.57 -1.50
CA ILE A 31 1.08 -0.58 -0.72
C ILE A 31 1.69 -1.97 -0.74
N GLU A 32 3.02 -2.04 -0.76
CA GLU A 32 3.77 -3.27 -0.91
C GLU A 32 4.74 -3.48 0.25
N GLY A 33 4.81 -4.71 0.71
CA GLY A 33 5.69 -5.19 1.76
C GLY A 33 5.06 -5.21 3.15
N PRO A 34 5.36 -6.28 3.95
CA PRO A 34 4.78 -6.44 5.28
C PRO A 34 5.08 -5.26 6.21
N ARG A 35 6.29 -4.72 6.12
CA ARG A 35 6.70 -3.55 6.91
C ARG A 35 5.86 -2.33 6.60
N THR A 36 5.70 -2.00 5.32
CA THR A 36 4.92 -0.83 4.88
C THR A 36 3.45 -0.97 5.24
N VAL A 37 2.89 -2.19 5.09
CA VAL A 37 1.52 -2.48 5.52
C VAL A 37 1.39 -2.33 7.04
N GLY A 38 2.37 -2.80 7.81
CA GLY A 38 2.42 -2.62 9.26
C GLY A 38 2.44 -1.14 9.67
N GLU A 39 3.27 -0.33 9.04
CA GLU A 39 3.35 1.13 9.27
C GLU A 39 2.03 1.83 8.91
N ALA A 40 1.37 1.40 7.83
CA ALA A 40 0.05 1.92 7.45
C ALA A 40 -1.04 1.59 8.50
N LEU A 41 -1.01 0.38 9.06
CA LEU A 41 -1.91 0.01 10.17
C LEU A 41 -1.65 0.87 11.42
N ASP A 42 -0.38 1.13 11.75
CA ASP A 42 0.01 2.01 12.87
C ASP A 42 -0.49 3.46 12.66
N ALA A 43 -0.54 3.91 11.41
CA ALA A 43 -1.11 5.20 11.01
C ALA A 43 -2.65 5.21 10.93
N GLY A 44 -3.32 4.11 11.32
CA GLY A 44 -4.78 4.01 11.30
C GLY A 44 -5.39 3.71 9.94
N CYS A 45 -4.57 3.43 8.92
CA CYS A 45 -5.07 3.00 7.61
C CYS A 45 -5.65 1.58 7.71
N GLN A 46 -6.82 1.38 7.12
CA GLN A 46 -7.46 0.06 7.07
C GLN A 46 -7.46 -0.47 5.64
N PRO A 47 -6.72 -1.56 5.37
CA PRO A 47 -6.80 -2.21 4.08
C PRO A 47 -8.18 -2.86 3.89
N SER A 48 -8.67 -2.84 2.65
CA SER A 48 -9.84 -3.63 2.26
C SER A 48 -9.45 -5.07 1.89
N VAL A 49 -8.28 -5.21 1.26
CA VAL A 49 -7.74 -6.50 0.81
C VAL A 49 -6.25 -6.56 1.10
N VAL A 50 -5.80 -7.72 1.57
CA VAL A 50 -4.38 -8.08 1.68
C VAL A 50 -4.13 -9.32 0.84
N ILE A 51 -3.06 -9.31 0.04
CA ILE A 51 -2.70 -10.37 -0.90
C ILE A 51 -1.29 -10.83 -0.55
N VAL A 52 -1.11 -12.14 -0.41
CA VAL A 52 0.16 -12.77 -0.04
C VAL A 52 0.44 -13.91 -1.02
N PRO A 53 1.69 -14.10 -1.48
CA PRO A 53 2.06 -15.26 -2.29
C PRO A 53 2.10 -16.51 -1.43
N GLU A 54 1.79 -17.67 -2.01
CA GLU A 54 1.68 -18.94 -1.29
C GLU A 54 2.95 -19.33 -0.52
N HIS A 55 4.13 -19.03 -1.07
CA HIS A 55 5.40 -19.35 -0.40
C HIS A 55 5.65 -18.55 0.88
N ALA A 56 4.97 -17.43 1.07
CA ALA A 56 5.15 -16.55 2.21
C ALA A 56 4.03 -16.62 3.27
N GLU A 57 3.13 -17.60 3.17
CA GLU A 57 2.02 -17.76 4.13
C GLU A 57 2.50 -17.81 5.58
N ASP A 58 3.63 -18.52 5.82
CA ASP A 58 4.21 -18.70 7.14
C ASP A 58 5.39 -17.74 7.43
N ASP A 59 5.64 -16.76 6.57
CA ASP A 59 6.67 -15.75 6.83
C ASP A 59 6.34 -14.95 8.09
N ALA A 60 7.33 -14.81 8.98
CA ALA A 60 7.13 -14.20 10.30
C ALA A 60 6.62 -12.76 10.22
N ALA A 61 7.09 -11.97 9.23
CA ALA A 61 6.66 -10.61 9.05
C ALA A 61 5.22 -10.54 8.49
N VAL A 62 4.86 -11.46 7.58
CA VAL A 62 3.50 -11.60 7.05
C VAL A 62 2.53 -11.98 8.17
N VAL A 63 2.87 -13.00 8.95
CA VAL A 63 2.04 -13.47 10.09
C VAL A 63 1.86 -12.37 11.15
N ALA A 64 2.92 -11.60 11.43
CA ALA A 64 2.85 -10.49 12.38
C ALA A 64 1.85 -9.40 11.93
N VAL A 65 1.82 -9.09 10.65
CA VAL A 65 0.85 -8.14 10.08
C VAL A 65 -0.55 -8.74 10.08
N GLU A 66 -0.70 -9.99 9.62
CA GLU A 66 -1.99 -10.67 9.55
C GLU A 66 -2.74 -10.67 10.89
N ARG A 67 -2.03 -10.96 11.99
CA ARG A 67 -2.63 -10.97 13.35
C ARG A 67 -3.21 -9.63 13.78
N ARG A 68 -2.82 -8.55 13.13
CA ARG A 68 -3.25 -7.18 13.40
C ARG A 68 -4.40 -6.73 12.50
N LEU A 69 -4.71 -7.50 11.46
CA LEU A 69 -5.77 -7.15 10.52
C LEU A 69 -7.16 -7.31 11.17
N PRO A 70 -8.05 -6.33 10.99
CA PRO A 70 -9.46 -6.50 11.35
C PRO A 70 -10.10 -7.68 10.60
N ALA A 71 -11.08 -8.33 11.23
CA ALA A 71 -11.80 -9.45 10.62
C ALA A 71 -12.55 -9.08 9.31
N SER A 72 -12.77 -7.80 9.07
CA SER A 72 -13.39 -7.28 7.86
C SER A 72 -12.46 -7.24 6.65
N VAL A 73 -11.13 -7.41 6.86
CA VAL A 73 -10.14 -7.38 5.79
C VAL A 73 -10.14 -8.72 5.06
N GLU A 74 -10.27 -8.68 3.76
CA GLU A 74 -10.14 -9.87 2.92
C GLU A 74 -8.66 -10.24 2.81
N PHE A 75 -8.26 -11.37 3.39
CA PHE A 75 -6.89 -11.90 3.29
C PHE A 75 -6.84 -13.03 2.27
N LEU A 76 -6.05 -12.88 1.22
CA LEU A 76 -5.99 -13.77 0.07
C LEU A 76 -4.60 -14.36 -0.13
N LEU A 77 -4.54 -15.67 -0.27
CA LEU A 77 -3.36 -16.37 -0.77
C LEU A 77 -3.48 -16.54 -2.27
N VAL A 78 -2.42 -16.23 -2.99
CA VAL A 78 -2.35 -16.42 -4.44
C VAL A 78 -1.11 -17.23 -4.82
N ARG A 79 -1.15 -17.91 -5.98
CA ARG A 79 0.04 -18.57 -6.54
C ARG A 79 1.16 -17.54 -6.76
N ASP A 80 2.41 -17.92 -6.55
CA ASP A 80 3.57 -17.04 -6.65
C ASP A 80 3.62 -16.28 -7.98
N HIS A 81 3.47 -16.98 -9.10
CA HIS A 81 3.44 -16.36 -10.43
C HIS A 81 2.25 -15.42 -10.67
N VAL A 82 1.16 -15.56 -9.88
CA VAL A 82 0.03 -14.63 -9.90
C VAL A 82 0.38 -13.38 -9.13
N PHE A 83 1.01 -13.54 -7.97
CA PHE A 83 1.47 -12.44 -7.13
C PHE A 83 2.46 -11.53 -7.88
N GLU A 84 3.47 -12.11 -8.53
CA GLU A 84 4.45 -11.39 -9.34
C GLU A 84 3.80 -10.52 -10.43
N ARG A 85 2.69 -11.00 -11.02
CA ARG A 85 1.95 -10.25 -12.04
C ARG A 85 1.01 -9.18 -11.47
N LEU A 86 0.66 -9.26 -10.20
CA LEU A 86 -0.14 -8.26 -9.49
C LEU A 86 0.73 -7.15 -8.92
N ALA A 87 1.95 -7.50 -8.50
CA ALA A 87 2.86 -6.58 -7.85
C ALA A 87 3.32 -5.45 -8.78
N PRO A 88 3.39 -4.21 -8.27
CA PRO A 88 3.83 -3.06 -9.06
C PRO A 88 5.34 -3.02 -9.27
N SER A 89 6.12 -3.65 -8.41
CA SER A 89 7.59 -3.65 -8.47
C SER A 89 8.15 -4.86 -9.23
N THR A 90 9.37 -4.76 -9.71
CA THR A 90 10.08 -5.86 -10.40
C THR A 90 10.63 -6.92 -9.43
N THR A 91 10.84 -6.55 -8.17
CA THR A 91 11.27 -7.44 -7.08
C THR A 91 10.28 -7.30 -5.93
N PRO A 92 9.09 -7.94 -6.04
CA PRO A 92 8.02 -7.71 -5.09
C PRO A 92 8.33 -8.22 -3.69
N GLN A 93 7.97 -7.40 -2.70
CA GLN A 93 7.92 -7.84 -1.31
C GLN A 93 6.67 -8.72 -1.08
N PRO A 94 6.70 -9.72 -0.19
CA PRO A 94 5.70 -10.79 -0.14
C PRO A 94 4.35 -10.39 0.49
N MET A 95 3.92 -9.16 0.28
CA MET A 95 2.59 -8.69 0.68
C MET A 95 2.17 -7.48 -0.14
N LEU A 96 0.94 -7.47 -0.61
CA LEU A 96 0.27 -6.28 -1.16
C LEU A 96 -0.95 -5.97 -0.31
N ALA A 97 -1.24 -4.70 -0.11
CA ALA A 97 -2.50 -4.28 0.50
C ALA A 97 -3.15 -3.16 -0.33
N ILE A 98 -4.47 -3.23 -0.46
CA ILE A 98 -5.29 -2.19 -1.07
C ILE A 98 -5.91 -1.38 0.06
N VAL A 99 -5.60 -0.08 0.10
CA VAL A 99 -5.99 0.84 1.16
C VAL A 99 -6.71 2.03 0.56
N ALA A 100 -7.83 2.44 1.15
CA ALA A 100 -8.45 3.70 0.77
C ALA A 100 -7.49 4.87 1.06
N ARG A 101 -7.35 5.77 0.08
CA ARG A 101 -6.53 6.97 0.29
C ARG A 101 -7.13 7.81 1.40
N PRO A 102 -6.39 8.12 2.46
CA PRO A 102 -6.86 9.06 3.48
C PRO A 102 -7.22 10.40 2.85
N ALA A 103 -8.33 10.98 3.26
CA ALA A 103 -8.64 12.35 2.88
C ALA A 103 -7.59 13.28 3.50
N ALA A 104 -6.88 14.02 2.65
CA ALA A 104 -5.92 15.01 3.09
C ALA A 104 -6.53 16.41 2.95
N SER A 105 -6.41 17.21 4.00
CA SER A 105 -6.75 18.64 3.97
C SER A 105 -5.61 19.44 4.57
N LEU A 106 -5.39 20.62 4.03
CA LEU A 106 -4.46 21.54 4.69
C LEU A 106 -5.09 22.03 6.01
N PRO A 107 -4.31 22.09 7.10
CA PRO A 107 -4.74 22.76 8.33
C PRO A 107 -5.15 24.20 8.06
N ALA A 108 -6.08 24.72 8.83
CA ALA A 108 -6.55 26.10 8.65
C ALA A 108 -5.46 27.16 8.89
N ALA A 109 -4.50 26.86 9.75
CA ALA A 109 -3.38 27.73 10.09
C ALA A 109 -2.09 26.90 10.25
N PRO A 110 -1.50 26.41 9.16
CA PRO A 110 -0.27 25.64 9.23
C PRO A 110 0.91 26.53 9.60
N SER A 111 1.80 26.03 10.47
CA SER A 111 3.05 26.70 10.86
C SER A 111 4.18 26.35 9.90
N VAL A 112 4.25 25.10 9.48
CA VAL A 112 5.31 24.59 8.58
C VAL A 112 4.67 23.75 7.47
N VAL A 113 4.86 24.19 6.23
CA VAL A 113 4.41 23.47 5.04
C VAL A 113 5.59 23.25 4.10
N LEU A 114 5.83 22.01 3.74
CA LEU A 114 6.83 21.67 2.71
C LEU A 114 6.14 21.62 1.35
N VAL A 115 6.60 22.45 0.40
CA VAL A 115 6.12 22.44 -0.99
C VAL A 115 7.17 21.79 -1.87
N LEU A 116 6.81 20.70 -2.52
CA LEU A 116 7.68 19.94 -3.44
C LEU A 116 7.21 20.19 -4.87
N ALA A 117 7.97 20.99 -5.63
CA ALA A 117 7.66 21.31 -7.01
C ALA A 117 8.61 20.58 -7.97
N GLY A 118 8.04 19.84 -8.94
CA GLY A 118 8.81 19.16 -9.99
C GLY A 118 9.68 18.00 -9.49
N VAL A 119 9.40 17.44 -8.32
CA VAL A 119 10.11 16.24 -7.80
C VAL A 119 9.50 15.00 -8.45
N SER A 120 10.19 14.44 -9.44
CA SER A 120 9.71 13.28 -10.22
C SER A 120 10.28 11.94 -9.75
N ASP A 121 11.41 11.93 -9.04
CA ASP A 121 11.99 10.71 -8.50
C ASP A 121 11.29 10.25 -7.22
N PRO A 122 10.70 9.04 -7.20
CA PRO A 122 9.95 8.54 -6.04
C PRO A 122 10.81 8.38 -4.78
N GLY A 123 12.08 8.05 -4.91
CA GLY A 123 13.02 7.90 -3.79
C GLY A 123 13.30 9.23 -3.11
N ASN A 124 13.53 10.28 -3.91
CA ASN A 124 13.71 11.64 -3.41
C ASN A 124 12.41 12.14 -2.76
N LEU A 125 11.27 11.92 -3.40
CA LEU A 125 9.96 12.29 -2.84
C LEU A 125 9.73 11.66 -1.47
N GLY A 126 9.95 10.34 -1.36
CA GLY A 126 9.81 9.63 -0.09
C GLY A 126 10.77 10.11 0.99
N THR A 127 12.00 10.47 0.62
CA THR A 127 12.99 11.03 1.55
C THR A 127 12.56 12.39 2.08
N LEU A 128 12.07 13.27 1.22
CA LEU A 128 11.59 14.60 1.60
C LEU A 128 10.33 14.53 2.47
N VAL A 129 9.41 13.61 2.16
CA VAL A 129 8.22 13.40 3.01
C VAL A 129 8.61 12.91 4.41
N ARG A 130 9.54 11.95 4.51
CA ARG A 130 10.05 11.49 5.82
C ARG A 130 10.80 12.59 6.58
N ALA A 131 11.53 13.46 5.88
CA ALA A 131 12.19 14.59 6.52
C ALA A 131 11.17 15.61 7.05
N ALA A 132 10.09 15.87 6.32
CA ALA A 132 9.01 16.73 6.77
C ALA A 132 8.30 16.18 8.02
N ASP A 133 8.05 14.87 8.04
CA ASP A 133 7.47 14.17 9.21
C ASP A 133 8.40 14.27 10.42
N ALA A 134 9.70 14.07 10.24
CA ALA A 134 10.70 14.15 11.33
C ALA A 134 10.80 15.53 11.99
N VAL A 135 10.45 16.60 11.27
CA VAL A 135 10.40 17.98 11.82
C VAL A 135 8.97 18.42 12.16
N ALA A 136 8.04 17.47 12.20
CA ALA A 136 6.62 17.72 12.48
C ALA A 136 6.00 18.81 11.60
N ALA A 137 6.30 18.80 10.30
CA ALA A 137 5.65 19.70 9.36
C ALA A 137 4.14 19.41 9.32
N ASP A 138 3.34 20.45 9.28
CA ASP A 138 1.87 20.35 9.31
C ASP A 138 1.30 19.80 8.00
N ALA A 139 2.02 19.98 6.91
CA ALA A 139 1.60 19.48 5.60
C ALA A 139 2.77 19.35 4.62
N VAL A 140 2.61 18.45 3.64
CA VAL A 140 3.43 18.37 2.44
C VAL A 140 2.52 18.56 1.23
N VAL A 141 2.89 19.50 0.36
CA VAL A 141 2.17 19.77 -0.89
C VAL A 141 3.07 19.39 -2.06
N VAL A 142 2.60 18.51 -2.92
CA VAL A 142 3.34 18.08 -4.13
C VAL A 142 2.70 18.72 -5.35
N VAL A 143 3.50 19.45 -6.13
CA VAL A 143 3.06 20.20 -7.30
C VAL A 143 3.86 19.76 -8.53
N GLY A 144 3.17 19.22 -9.51
CA GLY A 144 3.78 18.79 -10.77
C GLY A 144 4.65 17.56 -10.60
N GLY A 145 4.39 16.53 -11.36
CA GLY A 145 5.13 15.27 -11.43
C GLY A 145 4.78 14.56 -12.73
#